data_2737339b441f780aef4edaf87353f62b
#
_entry.id   2737339b441f780aef4edaf87353f62b
#
_cell.length_a   1.000
_cell.length_b   1.000
_cell.length_c   1.000
_cell.angle_alpha   90.00
_cell.angle_beta   90.00
_cell.angle_gamma   90.00
#
_symmetry.space_group_name_H-M   'P 1'
#
loop_
_entity.id
_entity.type
_entity.pdbx_description
1 polymer ?
#
loop_
_entity_poly.entity_id
_entity_poly.type
_entity_poly.pdbx_seq_one_letter_code
_entity_poly.pdbx_strand_id
1 'polypeptide(L)'
;MEVIKKYSEPELVQLLRQRSQHVFSYLYDNYSGALHSIILNIVNEEELANDVLQEVFVKIWKQVESYDPGKGRLFTWMLNIARNAAIDTVRSKSYQNSRQNRELTEEVYAAGGTSETKSDQIGLRRIVHNLKEEYKVLVELSYFQGYTQDEIAKMLGIPLGTVKTRLRTALIQLREIIKP
;
A
#
# COMPACT_ATOMS: atom_id res chain seq x y z
N MET A 1 -8.27 13.13 -30.08
CA MET A 1 -8.23 11.90 -29.27
C MET A 1 -6.77 11.68 -28.88
N GLU A 2 -6.40 12.02 -27.66
CA GLU A 2 -5.07 11.63 -27.13
C GLU A 2 -5.06 10.12 -26.98
N VAL A 3 -4.15 9.47 -27.72
CA VAL A 3 -3.88 8.05 -27.55
C VAL A 3 -3.22 7.89 -26.18
N ILE A 4 -3.95 7.37 -25.20
CA ILE A 4 -3.41 7.04 -23.89
C ILE A 4 -2.30 6.01 -24.15
N LYS A 5 -1.06 6.46 -24.13
CA LYS A 5 0.10 5.60 -24.37
C LYS A 5 0.24 4.64 -23.19
N LYS A 6 -0.03 3.37 -23.43
CA LYS A 6 0.12 2.32 -22.42
C LYS A 6 1.59 1.84 -22.45
N TYR A 7 2.31 2.06 -21.37
CA TYR A 7 3.70 1.61 -21.22
C TYR A 7 3.76 0.19 -20.68
N SER A 8 4.71 -0.60 -21.15
CA SER A 8 5.10 -1.84 -20.51
C SER A 8 5.90 -1.57 -19.23
N GLU A 9 5.92 -2.51 -18.28
CA GLU A 9 6.68 -2.33 -17.03
C GLU A 9 8.17 -2.07 -17.26
N PRO A 10 8.89 -2.77 -18.17
CA PRO A 10 10.28 -2.47 -18.47
C PRO A 10 10.50 -1.06 -19.01
N GLU A 11 9.60 -0.58 -19.89
CA GLU A 11 9.66 0.80 -20.42
C GLU A 11 9.45 1.83 -19.32
N LEU A 12 8.47 1.61 -18.41
CA LEU A 12 8.25 2.48 -17.26
C LEU A 12 9.50 2.58 -16.39
N VAL A 13 10.12 1.46 -16.07
CA VAL A 13 11.34 1.42 -15.24
C VAL A 13 12.49 2.15 -15.91
N GLN A 14 12.71 1.91 -17.19
CA GLN A 14 13.77 2.57 -17.96
C GLN A 14 13.59 4.09 -17.97
N LEU A 15 12.39 4.57 -18.29
CA LEU A 15 12.09 5.98 -18.38
C LEU A 15 12.10 6.67 -17.00
N LEU A 16 11.71 5.97 -15.93
CA LEU A 16 11.84 6.47 -14.57
C LEU A 16 13.31 6.65 -14.15
N ARG A 17 14.17 5.70 -14.50
CA ARG A 17 15.63 5.83 -14.27
C ARG A 17 16.22 6.99 -15.05
N GLN A 18 15.69 7.29 -16.22
CA GLN A 18 16.06 8.48 -17.01
C GLN A 18 15.44 9.78 -16.49
N ARG A 19 14.71 9.73 -15.36
CA ARG A 19 14.07 10.91 -14.74
C ARG A 19 13.04 11.59 -15.64
N SER A 20 12.30 10.83 -16.44
CA SER A 20 11.26 11.35 -17.31
C SER A 20 10.06 11.85 -16.49
N GLN A 21 9.81 13.16 -16.53
CA GLN A 21 8.64 13.77 -15.86
C GLN A 21 7.31 13.22 -16.38
N HIS A 22 7.22 12.99 -17.68
CA HIS A 22 6.01 12.46 -18.31
C HIS A 22 5.63 11.08 -17.77
N VAL A 23 6.62 10.20 -17.55
CA VAL A 23 6.38 8.87 -16.98
C VAL A 23 6.06 8.95 -15.49
N PHE A 24 6.61 9.90 -14.79
CA PHE A 24 6.25 10.14 -13.39
C PHE A 24 4.77 10.56 -13.26
N SER A 25 4.30 11.49 -14.11
CA SER A 25 2.88 11.87 -14.17
C SER A 25 2.01 10.66 -14.53
N TYR A 26 2.42 9.86 -15.50
CA TYR A 26 1.71 8.62 -15.84
C TYR A 26 1.58 7.66 -14.66
N LEU A 27 2.65 7.48 -13.88
CA LEU A 27 2.58 6.65 -12.66
C LEU A 27 1.62 7.23 -11.64
N TYR A 28 1.66 8.54 -11.43
CA TYR A 28 0.75 9.21 -10.50
C TYR A 28 -0.70 8.98 -10.93
N ASP A 29 -1.03 9.26 -12.18
CA ASP A 29 -2.39 9.16 -12.71
C ASP A 29 -2.96 7.73 -12.64
N ASN A 30 -2.11 6.71 -12.82
CA ASN A 30 -2.56 5.31 -12.88
C ASN A 30 -2.48 4.55 -11.56
N TYR A 31 -1.61 4.98 -10.63
CA TYR A 31 -1.34 4.20 -9.41
C TYR A 31 -1.63 4.95 -8.11
N SER A 32 -1.81 6.28 -8.15
CA SER A 32 -2.03 7.07 -6.92
C SER A 32 -3.27 6.61 -6.14
N GLY A 33 -4.38 6.32 -6.81
CA GLY A 33 -5.60 5.84 -6.15
C GLY A 33 -5.40 4.52 -5.39
N ALA A 34 -4.72 3.55 -6.00
CA ALA A 34 -4.44 2.27 -5.35
C ALA A 34 -3.48 2.43 -4.15
N LEU A 35 -2.43 3.24 -4.30
CA LEU A 35 -1.48 3.51 -3.23
C LEU A 35 -2.14 4.32 -2.09
N HIS A 36 -2.96 5.32 -2.42
CA HIS A 36 -3.72 6.10 -1.45
C HIS A 36 -4.66 5.23 -0.63
N SER A 37 -5.38 4.31 -1.26
CA SER A 37 -6.29 3.39 -0.56
C SER A 37 -5.58 2.55 0.51
N ILE A 38 -4.38 2.05 0.21
CA ILE A 38 -3.58 1.30 1.18
C ILE A 38 -3.10 2.20 2.33
N ILE A 39 -2.62 3.40 2.00
CA ILE A 39 -2.16 4.37 3.00
C ILE A 39 -3.32 4.75 3.92
N LEU A 40 -4.47 5.11 3.35
CA LEU A 40 -5.65 5.52 4.11
C LEU A 40 -6.16 4.43 5.06
N ASN A 41 -6.13 3.16 4.64
CA ASN A 41 -6.48 2.04 5.51
C ASN A 41 -5.58 1.91 6.76
N ILE A 42 -4.31 2.32 6.65
CA ILE A 42 -3.34 2.23 7.75
C ILE A 42 -3.40 3.47 8.63
N VAL A 43 -3.43 4.69 8.04
CA VAL A 43 -3.39 5.93 8.82
C VAL A 43 -4.76 6.39 9.32
N ASN A 44 -5.87 5.96 8.67
CA ASN A 44 -7.25 6.27 8.98
C ASN A 44 -7.61 7.77 9.01
N GLU A 45 -6.82 8.60 8.34
CA GLU A 45 -7.01 10.05 8.26
C GLU A 45 -6.68 10.53 6.84
N GLU A 46 -7.65 11.19 6.18
CA GLU A 46 -7.57 11.57 4.76
C GLU A 46 -6.44 12.56 4.47
N GLU A 47 -6.31 13.62 5.29
CA GLU A 47 -5.26 14.63 5.10
C GLU A 47 -3.87 14.01 5.27
N LEU A 48 -3.69 13.20 6.31
CA LEU A 48 -2.44 12.48 6.56
C LEU A 48 -2.14 11.48 5.45
N ALA A 49 -3.16 10.80 4.90
CA ALA A 49 -2.97 9.88 3.78
C ALA A 49 -2.48 10.59 2.53
N ASN A 50 -3.00 11.79 2.25
CA ASN A 50 -2.56 12.62 1.13
C ASN A 50 -1.10 13.06 1.29
N ASP A 51 -0.70 13.47 2.49
CA ASP A 51 0.69 13.85 2.78
C ASP A 51 1.64 12.67 2.60
N VAL A 52 1.28 11.51 3.16
CA VAL A 52 2.06 10.27 3.01
C VAL A 52 2.16 9.85 1.54
N LEU A 53 1.08 10.00 0.76
CA LEU A 53 1.09 9.67 -0.67
C LEU A 53 2.11 10.54 -1.43
N GLN A 54 2.19 11.83 -1.14
CA GLN A 54 3.18 12.73 -1.75
C GLN A 54 4.61 12.29 -1.40
N GLU A 55 4.87 11.98 -0.13
CA GLU A 55 6.18 11.44 0.29
C GLU A 55 6.53 10.13 -0.41
N VAL A 56 5.55 9.25 -0.60
CA VAL A 56 5.72 7.97 -1.29
C VAL A 56 6.16 8.19 -2.74
N PHE A 57 5.53 9.09 -3.48
CA PHE A 57 5.93 9.40 -4.85
C PHE A 57 7.33 10.03 -4.92
N VAL A 58 7.70 10.86 -3.96
CA VAL A 58 9.08 11.37 -3.84
C VAL A 58 10.07 10.22 -3.57
N LYS A 59 9.73 9.28 -2.70
CA LYS A 59 10.55 8.08 -2.44
C LYS A 59 10.69 7.21 -3.68
N ILE A 60 9.59 6.94 -4.40
CA ILE A 60 9.60 6.19 -5.65
C ILE A 60 10.57 6.85 -6.65
N TRP A 61 10.45 8.16 -6.83
CA TRP A 61 11.32 8.92 -7.72
C TRP A 61 12.79 8.83 -7.34
N LYS A 62 13.11 8.96 -6.06
CA LYS A 62 14.49 8.92 -5.57
C LYS A 62 15.09 7.52 -5.59
N GLN A 63 14.28 6.49 -5.34
CA GLN A 63 14.74 5.13 -5.08
C GLN A 63 14.57 4.19 -6.29
N VAL A 64 14.15 4.66 -7.44
CA VAL A 64 13.91 3.81 -8.62
C VAL A 64 15.13 2.98 -9.03
N GLU A 65 16.36 3.47 -8.76
CA GLU A 65 17.59 2.73 -9.01
C GLU A 65 17.71 1.45 -8.16
N SER A 66 17.09 1.42 -6.99
CA SER A 66 17.07 0.27 -6.09
C SER A 66 16.03 -0.79 -6.47
N TYR A 67 15.15 -0.48 -7.42
CA TYR A 67 14.16 -1.44 -7.90
C TYR A 67 14.82 -2.55 -8.70
N ASP A 68 14.52 -3.80 -8.31
CA ASP A 68 15.02 -5.01 -8.95
C ASP A 68 13.85 -5.84 -9.50
N PRO A 69 13.70 -5.93 -10.84
CA PRO A 69 12.63 -6.73 -11.47
C PRO A 69 12.67 -8.22 -11.09
N GLY A 70 13.83 -8.73 -10.72
CA GLY A 70 14.01 -10.12 -10.26
C GLY A 70 13.38 -10.40 -8.88
N LYS A 71 13.18 -9.37 -8.08
CA LYS A 71 12.59 -9.48 -6.73
C LYS A 71 11.08 -9.30 -6.71
N GLY A 72 10.51 -8.68 -7.72
CA GLY A 72 9.07 -8.45 -7.79
C GLY A 72 8.71 -7.41 -8.83
N ARG A 73 7.40 -7.22 -9.05
CA ARG A 73 6.90 -6.23 -9.99
C ARG A 73 6.98 -4.81 -9.46
N LEU A 74 7.04 -3.84 -10.37
CA LEU A 74 7.10 -2.42 -10.07
C LEU A 74 5.96 -1.99 -9.12
N PHE A 75 4.73 -2.40 -9.42
CA PHE A 75 3.59 -2.06 -8.55
C PHE A 75 3.75 -2.62 -7.14
N THR A 76 4.17 -3.87 -6.99
CA THR A 76 4.41 -4.47 -5.67
C THR A 76 5.51 -3.74 -4.89
N TRP A 77 6.56 -3.29 -5.58
CA TRP A 77 7.62 -2.50 -4.97
C TRP A 77 7.11 -1.13 -4.50
N MET A 78 6.33 -0.42 -5.33
CA MET A 78 5.68 0.85 -4.95
C MET A 78 4.70 0.66 -3.78
N LEU A 79 3.92 -0.41 -3.80
CA LEU A 79 2.98 -0.75 -2.73
C LEU A 79 3.68 -0.96 -1.38
N ASN A 80 4.83 -1.62 -1.39
CA ASN A 80 5.63 -1.81 -0.18
C ASN A 80 6.20 -0.48 0.35
N ILE A 81 6.61 0.43 -0.53
CA ILE A 81 7.04 1.78 -0.13
C ILE A 81 5.88 2.53 0.53
N ALA A 82 4.68 2.51 -0.08
CA ALA A 82 3.49 3.16 0.44
C ALA A 82 3.08 2.60 1.80
N ARG A 83 3.00 1.28 1.91
CA ARG A 83 2.68 0.59 3.16
C ARG A 83 3.68 0.92 4.27
N ASN A 84 4.98 0.83 4.00
CA ASN A 84 6.00 1.11 4.99
C ASN A 84 5.96 2.58 5.43
N ALA A 85 5.80 3.53 4.50
CA ALA A 85 5.65 4.94 4.84
C ALA A 85 4.44 5.20 5.74
N ALA A 86 3.30 4.59 5.46
CA ALA A 86 2.10 4.70 6.28
C ALA A 86 2.30 4.13 7.70
N ILE A 87 2.94 2.97 7.82
CA ILE A 87 3.28 2.36 9.12
C ILE A 87 4.23 3.26 9.91
N ASP A 88 5.29 3.78 9.28
CA ASP A 88 6.26 4.68 9.92
C ASP A 88 5.57 5.96 10.42
N THR A 89 4.62 6.50 9.65
CA THR A 89 3.85 7.68 10.03
C THR A 89 3.00 7.41 11.28
N VAL A 90 2.26 6.29 11.32
CA VAL A 90 1.43 5.92 12.48
C VAL A 90 2.28 5.70 13.73
N ARG A 91 3.50 5.20 13.57
CA ARG A 91 4.44 4.93 14.68
C ARG A 91 5.24 6.14 15.10
N SER A 92 5.21 7.23 14.33
CA SER A 92 5.92 8.45 14.73
C SER A 92 5.42 8.99 16.07
N LYS A 93 6.32 9.51 16.88
CA LYS A 93 5.97 10.07 18.21
C LYS A 93 4.95 11.19 18.11
N SER A 94 4.99 12.00 17.08
CA SER A 94 4.06 13.10 16.84
C SER A 94 2.64 12.59 16.59
N TYR A 95 2.49 11.52 15.81
CA TYR A 95 1.20 10.91 15.55
C TYR A 95 0.63 10.22 16.80
N GLN A 96 1.46 9.48 17.53
CA GLN A 96 1.05 8.83 18.78
C GLN A 96 0.55 9.85 19.82
N ASN A 97 1.26 10.98 19.98
CA ASN A 97 0.85 12.06 20.88
C ASN A 97 -0.45 12.71 20.44
N SER A 98 -0.64 12.94 19.15
CA SER A 98 -1.88 13.49 18.60
C SER A 98 -3.06 12.55 18.83
N ARG A 99 -2.87 11.24 18.72
CA ARG A 99 -3.90 10.23 18.94
C ARG A 99 -4.28 10.11 20.41
N GLN A 100 -3.31 10.11 21.32
CA GLN A 100 -3.57 10.12 22.76
C GLN A 100 -4.39 11.34 23.18
N ASN A 101 -4.11 12.52 22.62
CA ASN A 101 -4.89 13.72 22.88
C ASN A 101 -6.33 13.63 22.30
N ARG A 102 -6.53 12.92 21.20
CA ARG A 102 -7.87 12.68 20.62
C ARG A 102 -8.67 11.66 21.40
N GLU A 103 -8.07 10.57 21.86
CA GLU A 103 -8.74 9.56 22.70
C GLU A 103 -9.26 10.15 24.01
N LEU A 104 -8.60 11.18 24.54
CA LEU A 104 -9.08 11.93 25.71
C LEU A 104 -10.26 12.88 25.40
N THR A 105 -10.49 13.19 24.11
CA THR A 105 -11.59 14.05 23.66
C THR A 105 -12.73 13.27 22.98
N GLU A 106 -12.52 12.04 22.55
CA GLU A 106 -13.44 11.24 21.74
C GLU A 106 -14.29 10.21 22.50
N GLU A 107 -14.46 10.34 23.81
CA GLU A 107 -15.62 9.68 24.48
C GLU A 107 -16.99 10.20 23.98
N VAL A 108 -17.03 11.12 23.01
CA VAL A 108 -18.27 11.82 22.58
C VAL A 108 -18.70 11.55 21.13
N TYR A 109 -17.87 11.01 20.22
CA TYR A 109 -18.30 10.80 18.82
C TYR A 109 -17.89 9.43 18.25
N ALA A 110 -18.60 8.38 18.65
CA ALA A 110 -18.71 7.15 17.90
C ALA A 110 -19.80 7.32 16.83
N ALA A 111 -19.47 7.90 15.66
CA ALA A 111 -20.34 7.81 14.49
C ALA A 111 -19.54 8.02 13.20
N GLY A 112 -19.35 6.94 12.51
CA GLY A 112 -19.12 6.67 11.11
C GLY A 112 -18.90 7.83 10.13
N GLY A 113 -17.66 8.06 9.75
CA GLY A 113 -17.32 8.74 8.52
C GLY A 113 -17.34 7.76 7.35
N THR A 114 -18.42 7.71 6.60
CA THR A 114 -18.50 6.98 5.33
C THR A 114 -17.99 7.91 4.23
N SER A 115 -16.75 7.74 3.81
CA SER A 115 -16.20 8.38 2.63
C SER A 115 -16.32 7.46 1.40
N GLU A 116 -16.58 8.03 0.24
CA GLU A 116 -16.89 7.37 -1.04
C GLU A 116 -15.80 6.45 -1.63
N THR A 117 -14.66 6.31 -0.96
CA THR A 117 -13.58 5.35 -1.27
C THR A 117 -13.95 3.88 -1.04
N LYS A 118 -15.16 3.58 -0.58
CA LYS A 118 -15.61 2.22 -0.28
C LYS A 118 -15.71 1.29 -1.50
N SER A 119 -15.88 1.80 -2.72
CA SER A 119 -16.10 0.97 -3.90
C SER A 119 -14.86 0.16 -4.29
N ASP A 120 -13.69 0.79 -4.34
CA ASP A 120 -12.43 0.12 -4.71
C ASP A 120 -11.93 -0.80 -3.59
N GLN A 121 -12.13 -0.40 -2.34
CA GLN A 121 -11.83 -1.24 -1.17
C GLN A 121 -12.69 -2.50 -1.11
N ILE A 122 -13.98 -2.40 -1.47
CA ILE A 122 -14.90 -3.55 -1.53
C ILE A 122 -14.46 -4.53 -2.62
N GLY A 123 -14.00 -4.03 -3.77
CA GLY A 123 -13.46 -4.86 -4.85
C GLY A 123 -12.22 -5.63 -4.43
N LEU A 124 -11.24 -4.95 -3.83
CA LEU A 124 -9.99 -5.58 -3.37
C LEU A 124 -10.24 -6.59 -2.24
N ARG A 125 -11.07 -6.26 -1.26
CA ARG A 125 -11.44 -7.20 -0.19
C ARG A 125 -12.15 -8.45 -0.71
N ARG A 126 -13.04 -8.32 -1.71
CA ARG A 126 -13.68 -9.48 -2.36
C ARG A 126 -12.65 -10.41 -3.01
N ILE A 127 -11.64 -9.84 -3.66
CA ILE A 127 -10.57 -10.61 -4.30
C ILE A 127 -9.72 -11.32 -3.25
N VAL A 128 -9.38 -10.65 -2.14
CA VAL A 128 -8.66 -11.25 -1.01
C VAL A 128 -9.46 -12.39 -0.37
N HIS A 129 -10.79 -12.33 -0.36
CA HIS A 129 -11.65 -13.41 0.13
C HIS A 129 -11.50 -14.74 -0.64
N ASN A 130 -11.03 -14.69 -1.88
CA ASN A 130 -10.80 -15.89 -2.71
C ASN A 130 -9.45 -16.58 -2.41
N LEU A 131 -8.60 -15.98 -1.59
CA LEU A 131 -7.36 -16.60 -1.15
C LEU A 131 -7.63 -17.68 -0.10
N LYS A 132 -6.70 -18.65 0.00
CA LYS A 132 -6.67 -19.58 1.14
C LYS A 132 -6.57 -18.80 2.44
N GLU A 133 -7.21 -19.29 3.50
CA GLU A 133 -7.28 -18.61 4.81
C GLU A 133 -5.89 -18.21 5.35
N GLU A 134 -4.90 -19.09 5.21
CA GLU A 134 -3.51 -18.81 5.64
C GLU A 134 -2.85 -17.62 4.91
N TYR A 135 -3.27 -17.30 3.69
CA TYR A 135 -2.77 -16.14 2.93
C TYR A 135 -3.62 -14.90 3.21
N LYS A 136 -4.93 -15.08 3.29
CA LYS A 136 -5.90 -14.02 3.57
C LYS A 136 -5.60 -13.31 4.89
N VAL A 137 -5.40 -14.06 5.97
CA VAL A 137 -5.05 -13.49 7.29
C VAL A 137 -3.77 -12.65 7.21
N LEU A 138 -2.75 -13.11 6.50
CA LEU A 138 -1.50 -12.36 6.36
C LEU A 138 -1.67 -11.07 5.54
N VAL A 139 -2.46 -11.11 4.47
CA VAL A 139 -2.77 -9.91 3.66
C VAL A 139 -3.56 -8.92 4.49
N GLU A 140 -4.57 -9.38 5.22
CA GLU A 140 -5.39 -8.54 6.11
C GLU A 140 -4.53 -7.84 7.16
N LEU A 141 -3.73 -8.58 7.91
CA LEU A 141 -2.85 -8.03 8.94
C LEU A 141 -1.82 -7.06 8.37
N SER A 142 -1.24 -7.39 7.22
CA SER A 142 -0.14 -6.62 6.64
C SER A 142 -0.61 -5.36 5.91
N TYR A 143 -1.63 -5.46 5.04
CA TYR A 143 -2.03 -4.39 4.13
C TYR A 143 -3.24 -3.59 4.58
N PHE A 144 -4.13 -4.18 5.38
CA PHE A 144 -5.30 -3.48 5.88
C PHE A 144 -5.18 -3.03 7.33
N GLN A 145 -4.42 -3.74 8.16
CA GLN A 145 -4.22 -3.39 9.57
C GLN A 145 -2.85 -2.80 9.87
N GLY A 146 -1.91 -2.83 8.92
CA GLY A 146 -0.62 -2.15 9.01
C GLY A 146 0.39 -2.80 9.95
N TYR A 147 0.24 -4.09 10.28
CA TYR A 147 1.26 -4.80 11.07
C TYR A 147 2.50 -5.10 10.24
N THR A 148 3.67 -5.01 10.85
CA THR A 148 4.92 -5.45 10.24
C THR A 148 4.97 -6.97 10.18
N GLN A 149 5.81 -7.50 9.29
CA GLN A 149 5.98 -8.95 9.16
C GLN A 149 6.52 -9.60 10.44
N ASP A 150 7.36 -8.90 11.21
CA ASP A 150 7.84 -9.38 12.52
C ASP A 150 6.71 -9.46 13.56
N GLU A 151 5.82 -8.48 13.59
CA GLU A 151 4.66 -8.50 14.47
C GLU A 151 3.70 -9.63 14.10
N ILE A 152 3.44 -9.80 12.80
CA ILE A 152 2.60 -10.89 12.29
C ILE A 152 3.20 -12.24 12.66
N ALA A 153 4.51 -12.42 12.52
CA ALA A 153 5.20 -13.63 12.91
C ALA A 153 4.98 -13.95 14.39
N LYS A 154 5.11 -12.94 15.26
CA LYS A 154 4.87 -13.08 16.71
C LYS A 154 3.41 -13.36 17.04
N MET A 155 2.48 -12.63 16.42
CA MET A 155 1.04 -12.77 16.64
C MET A 155 0.52 -14.16 16.26
N LEU A 156 1.01 -14.70 15.12
CA LEU A 156 0.56 -16.00 14.61
C LEU A 156 1.43 -17.17 15.07
N GLY A 157 2.52 -16.92 15.79
CA GLY A 157 3.45 -17.95 16.25
C GLY A 157 4.14 -18.71 15.11
N ILE A 158 4.41 -18.07 13.97
CA ILE A 158 5.06 -18.65 12.80
C ILE A 158 6.38 -17.94 12.49
N PRO A 159 7.35 -18.64 11.85
CA PRO A 159 8.62 -18.01 11.49
C PRO A 159 8.45 -16.81 10.55
N LEU A 160 9.27 -15.78 10.71
CA LEU A 160 9.29 -14.60 9.83
C LEU A 160 9.48 -14.97 8.36
N GLY A 161 10.32 -15.96 8.08
CA GLY A 161 10.52 -16.50 6.72
C GLY A 161 9.23 -17.05 6.11
N THR A 162 8.40 -17.70 6.92
CA THR A 162 7.08 -18.21 6.51
C THR A 162 6.13 -17.06 6.20
N VAL A 163 6.08 -16.01 7.01
CA VAL A 163 5.28 -14.80 6.75
C VAL A 163 5.68 -14.19 5.42
N LYS A 164 6.98 -13.98 5.18
CA LYS A 164 7.51 -13.41 3.93
C LYS A 164 7.11 -14.23 2.70
N THR A 165 7.30 -15.54 2.77
CA THR A 165 7.01 -16.46 1.65
C THR A 165 5.51 -16.50 1.36
N ARG A 166 4.68 -16.62 2.38
CA ARG A 166 3.22 -16.66 2.25
C ARG A 166 2.65 -15.35 1.71
N LEU A 167 3.13 -14.19 2.19
CA LEU A 167 2.72 -12.88 1.65
C LEU A 167 3.10 -12.75 0.17
N ARG A 168 4.31 -13.18 -0.21
CA ARG A 168 4.72 -13.20 -1.62
C ARG A 168 3.80 -14.07 -2.48
N THR A 169 3.48 -15.26 -2.01
CA THR A 169 2.57 -16.19 -2.71
C THR A 169 1.17 -15.61 -2.82
N ALA A 170 0.65 -14.99 -1.75
CA ALA A 170 -0.65 -14.31 -1.74
C ALA A 170 -0.72 -13.21 -2.81
N LEU A 171 0.30 -12.35 -2.89
CA LEU A 171 0.36 -11.28 -3.88
C LEU A 171 0.43 -11.81 -5.32
N ILE A 172 1.14 -12.93 -5.54
CA ILE A 172 1.18 -13.59 -6.85
C ILE A 172 -0.22 -14.10 -7.23
N GLN A 173 -0.92 -14.76 -6.30
CA GLN A 173 -2.29 -15.26 -6.55
C GLN A 173 -3.28 -14.14 -6.79
N LEU A 174 -3.25 -13.07 -6.00
CA LEU A 174 -4.08 -11.88 -6.20
C LEU A 174 -3.88 -11.28 -7.58
N ARG A 175 -2.64 -11.23 -8.03
CA ARG A 175 -2.31 -10.72 -9.36
C ARG A 175 -2.89 -11.59 -10.49
N GLU A 176 -2.91 -12.92 -10.34
CA GLU A 176 -3.52 -13.80 -11.34
C GLU A 176 -5.04 -13.60 -11.42
N ILE A 177 -5.69 -13.26 -10.30
CA ILE A 177 -7.13 -12.98 -10.23
C ILE A 177 -7.46 -11.60 -10.84
N ILE A 178 -6.56 -10.61 -10.68
CA ILE A 178 -6.78 -9.21 -11.14
C ILE A 178 -6.39 -9.02 -12.62
N LYS A 179 -5.72 -9.97 -13.25
CA LYS A 179 -5.42 -9.86 -14.67
C LYS A 179 -6.72 -9.73 -15.47
N PRO A 180 -6.82 -8.68 -16.35
CA PRO A 180 -7.94 -8.54 -17.26
C PRO A 180 -7.93 -9.64 -18.31
#